data_f18d1832acfd13b2867369c945c1301f
#
_entry.id   f18d1832acfd13b2867369c945c1301f
#
_cell.length_a   1.000
_cell.length_b   1.000
_cell.length_c   1.000
_cell.angle_alpha   90.00
_cell.angle_beta   90.00
_cell.angle_gamma   90.00
#
_symmetry.space_group_name_H-M   'P 1'
#
loop_
_entity.id
_entity.type
_entity.pdbx_description
1 polymer ?
#
loop_
_entity_poly.entity_id
_entity_poly.type
_entity_poly.pdbx_seq_one_letter_code
_entity_poly.pdbx_strand_id
1 'polypeptide(L)'
;HGSDVCWKKFLKVFEHYKVDVGIFGGDLTGKMVIPIVEERGTYCYHLFGRETKLADRGEVDKACEKIARMGYYPYPCSRAEFERLCFDKEAVRMIFEKLIRDRMEGWLQQVYEKFGGRAPIYLSPGNDDSFIVDDVIKNSGVVVACEGELVELPQGYCMATSGWATPTPWKTPRETSEEKLGEILENLISKAKDFKNLICNFHCPPYNSGLDMAPQIREDLSIKMGIGGIQFAPVGSKSVRKILEKYQPLLGLHGHIHESAGFRRIGKTLCVNPGSEYAEGILRGYIVYLEGKKVTGHWRVSN
;
A
#
# COMPACT_ATOMS: atom_id res chain seq x y z
N HIS A 1 -1.61 4.09 -1.44
CA HIS A 1 -2.64 4.27 -2.49
C HIS A 1 -2.54 5.65 -3.18
N GLY A 2 -1.33 6.08 -3.56
CA GLY A 2 -1.12 7.26 -4.40
C GLY A 2 -1.31 8.62 -3.70
N SER A 3 -1.53 8.68 -2.40
CA SER A 3 -1.80 9.94 -1.69
C SER A 3 -0.51 10.74 -1.41
N ASP A 4 -0.31 11.84 -2.13
CA ASP A 4 0.81 12.77 -1.91
C ASP A 4 0.82 13.34 -0.48
N VAL A 5 -0.36 13.52 0.12
CA VAL A 5 -0.50 14.01 1.48
C VAL A 5 0.04 13.00 2.49
N CYS A 6 -0.36 11.73 2.34
CA CYS A 6 0.13 10.66 3.22
C CYS A 6 1.64 10.44 3.03
N TRP A 7 2.15 10.52 1.79
CA TRP A 7 3.58 10.42 1.53
C TRP A 7 4.39 11.52 2.23
N LYS A 8 4.00 12.78 2.07
CA LYS A 8 4.65 13.91 2.75
C LYS A 8 4.61 13.78 4.28
N LYS A 9 3.49 13.28 4.82
CA LYS A 9 3.38 13.00 6.26
C LYS A 9 4.30 11.86 6.69
N PHE A 10 4.41 10.79 5.88
CA PHE A 10 5.35 9.69 6.14
C PHE A 10 6.79 10.19 6.21
N LEU A 11 7.22 11.04 5.30
CA LEU A 11 8.57 11.61 5.36
C LEU A 11 8.82 12.44 6.64
N LYS A 12 7.80 13.10 7.18
CA LYS A 12 7.91 13.88 8.44
C LYS A 12 7.99 13.02 9.69
N VAL A 13 7.62 11.72 9.62
CA VAL A 13 7.69 10.78 10.75
C VAL A 13 9.10 10.70 11.34
N PHE A 14 10.14 10.74 10.50
CA PHE A 14 11.54 10.68 10.91
C PHE A 14 11.93 11.83 11.86
N GLU A 15 11.45 13.02 11.61
CA GLU A 15 11.71 14.19 12.44
C GLU A 15 10.82 14.21 13.69
N HIS A 16 9.53 13.92 13.50
CA HIS A 16 8.53 14.03 14.54
C HIS A 16 8.66 12.96 15.62
N TYR A 17 8.83 11.69 15.20
CA TYR A 17 8.94 10.55 16.11
C TYR A 17 10.37 10.05 16.29
N LYS A 18 11.34 10.64 15.58
CA LYS A 18 12.78 10.27 15.64
C LYS A 18 12.98 8.76 15.39
N VAL A 19 12.30 8.23 14.38
CA VAL A 19 12.43 6.82 13.99
C VAL A 19 13.73 6.58 13.22
N ASP A 20 14.35 5.43 13.44
CA ASP A 20 15.58 5.02 12.75
C ASP A 20 15.28 4.44 11.36
N VAL A 21 14.11 3.82 11.19
CA VAL A 21 13.71 3.10 9.98
C VAL A 21 12.25 3.40 9.66
N GLY A 22 11.97 3.68 8.37
CA GLY A 22 10.63 3.77 7.83
C GLY A 22 10.32 2.57 6.94
N ILE A 23 9.22 1.87 7.20
CA ILE A 23 8.76 0.74 6.39
C ILE A 23 7.40 1.09 5.81
N PHE A 24 7.29 1.00 4.49
CA PHE A 24 6.03 1.16 3.78
C PHE A 24 5.66 -0.21 3.16
N GLY A 25 4.71 -0.88 3.79
CA GLY A 25 4.43 -2.30 3.58
C GLY A 25 3.40 -2.62 2.50
N GLY A 26 3.37 -1.84 1.41
CA GLY A 26 2.55 -2.16 0.24
C GLY A 26 1.46 -1.14 -0.08
N ASP A 27 0.82 -1.32 -1.24
CA ASP A 27 -0.23 -0.48 -1.82
C ASP A 27 0.19 0.99 -1.92
N LEU A 28 1.33 1.20 -2.56
CA LEU A 28 1.95 2.52 -2.71
C LEU A 28 1.16 3.41 -3.67
N THR A 29 0.59 2.83 -4.73
CA THR A 29 0.08 3.57 -5.89
C THR A 29 -1.43 3.70 -5.90
N GLY A 30 -1.93 4.69 -6.64
CA GLY A 30 -3.37 4.92 -6.80
C GLY A 30 -3.99 3.91 -7.76
N LYS A 31 -5.31 3.73 -7.64
CA LYS A 31 -6.07 2.68 -8.33
C LYS A 31 -6.76 3.14 -9.60
N MET A 32 -6.87 4.44 -9.84
CA MET A 32 -7.68 4.99 -10.92
C MET A 32 -7.07 6.22 -11.59
N VAL A 33 -7.23 6.29 -12.90
CA VAL A 33 -7.06 7.52 -13.68
C VAL A 33 -8.43 8.21 -13.78
N ILE A 34 -8.46 9.51 -13.48
CA ILE A 34 -9.65 10.34 -13.59
C ILE A 34 -9.48 11.29 -14.77
N PRO A 35 -10.10 11.00 -15.92
CA PRO A 35 -10.02 11.89 -17.08
C PRO A 35 -10.77 13.20 -16.79
N ILE A 36 -10.11 14.33 -17.11
CA ILE A 36 -10.70 15.68 -17.10
C ILE A 36 -10.81 16.11 -18.55
N VAL A 37 -12.02 15.95 -19.10
CA VAL A 37 -12.26 16.08 -20.53
C VAL A 37 -12.55 17.51 -20.91
N GLU A 38 -11.76 18.05 -21.86
CA GLU A 38 -12.02 19.35 -22.48
C GLU A 38 -13.04 19.23 -23.62
N GLU A 39 -14.07 20.05 -23.57
CA GLU A 39 -15.04 20.19 -24.62
C GLU A 39 -15.46 21.68 -24.81
N ARG A 40 -15.13 22.23 -25.97
CA ARG A 40 -15.50 23.63 -26.36
C ARG A 40 -15.08 24.71 -25.36
N GLY A 41 -13.87 24.54 -24.76
CA GLY A 41 -13.31 25.49 -23.82
C GLY A 41 -13.81 25.37 -22.37
N THR A 42 -14.65 24.38 -22.09
CA THR A 42 -15.03 23.97 -20.75
C THR A 42 -14.49 22.57 -20.45
N TYR A 43 -14.42 22.18 -19.17
CA TYR A 43 -13.89 20.89 -18.76
C TYR A 43 -14.89 20.16 -17.87
N CYS A 44 -14.92 18.85 -17.93
CA CYS A 44 -15.70 18.05 -16.99
C CYS A 44 -14.96 16.77 -16.57
N TYR A 45 -15.23 16.30 -15.36
CA TYR A 45 -14.80 14.98 -14.89
C TYR A 45 -15.88 14.31 -14.06
N HIS A 46 -15.82 12.99 -13.98
CA HIS A 46 -16.73 12.18 -13.16
C HIS A 46 -15.94 11.54 -11.99
N LEU A 47 -16.45 11.70 -10.79
CA LEU A 47 -15.88 11.08 -9.59
C LEU A 47 -17.00 10.70 -8.63
N PHE A 48 -17.00 9.46 -8.15
CA PHE A 48 -18.04 8.91 -7.25
C PHE A 48 -19.48 9.11 -7.76
N GLY A 49 -19.70 8.90 -9.06
CA GLY A 49 -21.00 9.05 -9.69
C GLY A 49 -21.48 10.49 -9.87
N ARG A 50 -20.63 11.48 -9.59
CA ARG A 50 -20.94 12.89 -9.77
C ARG A 50 -20.13 13.49 -10.91
N GLU A 51 -20.80 14.21 -11.80
CA GLU A 51 -20.17 15.08 -12.78
C GLU A 51 -19.81 16.42 -12.14
N THR A 52 -18.59 16.89 -12.42
CA THR A 52 -18.13 18.24 -12.05
C THR A 52 -17.69 18.97 -13.30
N LYS A 53 -18.26 20.14 -13.53
CA LYS A 53 -17.91 21.06 -14.64
C LYS A 53 -16.95 22.11 -14.13
N LEU A 54 -15.98 22.47 -14.97
CA LEU A 54 -14.92 23.42 -14.68
C LEU A 54 -14.90 24.44 -15.82
N ALA A 55 -14.80 25.73 -15.47
CA ALA A 55 -14.93 26.82 -16.43
C ALA A 55 -13.61 27.16 -17.15
N ASP A 56 -12.48 26.95 -16.46
CA ASP A 56 -11.17 27.36 -16.96
C ASP A 56 -10.02 26.46 -16.49
N ARG A 57 -8.81 26.73 -16.98
CA ARG A 57 -7.58 25.99 -16.62
C ARG A 57 -7.25 26.08 -15.12
N GLY A 58 -7.50 27.20 -14.46
CA GLY A 58 -7.24 27.36 -13.04
C GLY A 58 -8.11 26.45 -12.18
N GLU A 59 -9.36 26.21 -12.62
CA GLU A 59 -10.24 25.22 -11.98
C GLU A 59 -9.78 23.78 -12.27
N VAL A 60 -9.24 23.50 -13.46
CA VAL A 60 -8.63 22.20 -13.79
C VAL A 60 -7.46 21.91 -12.88
N ASP A 61 -6.56 22.87 -12.66
CA ASP A 61 -5.40 22.69 -11.79
C ASP A 61 -5.83 22.36 -10.34
N LYS A 62 -6.81 23.08 -9.82
CA LYS A 62 -7.40 22.80 -8.50
C LYS A 62 -8.07 21.41 -8.43
N ALA A 63 -8.73 20.99 -9.50
CA ALA A 63 -9.35 19.67 -9.60
C ALA A 63 -8.25 18.58 -9.62
N CYS A 64 -7.17 18.78 -10.38
CA CYS A 64 -6.01 17.88 -10.40
C CYS A 64 -5.41 17.71 -9.01
N GLU A 65 -5.17 18.80 -8.28
CA GLU A 65 -4.68 18.73 -6.90
C GLU A 65 -5.64 17.96 -5.98
N LYS A 66 -6.94 18.24 -6.09
CA LYS A 66 -7.96 17.55 -5.28
C LYS A 66 -7.99 16.05 -5.55
N ILE A 67 -7.98 15.64 -6.82
CA ILE A 67 -7.96 14.25 -7.26
C ILE A 67 -6.69 13.55 -6.79
N ALA A 68 -5.53 14.20 -6.93
CA ALA A 68 -4.25 13.66 -6.48
C ALA A 68 -4.16 13.48 -4.96
N ARG A 69 -4.74 14.40 -4.17
CA ARG A 69 -4.84 14.25 -2.69
C ARG A 69 -5.58 13.00 -2.27
N MET A 70 -6.58 12.57 -3.04
CA MET A 70 -7.36 11.35 -2.81
C MET A 70 -6.64 10.08 -3.28
N GLY A 71 -5.43 10.20 -3.82
CA GLY A 71 -4.64 9.08 -4.32
C GLY A 71 -4.89 8.71 -5.77
N TYR A 72 -5.80 9.37 -6.48
CA TYR A 72 -6.08 9.11 -7.89
C TYR A 72 -5.15 9.89 -8.82
N TYR A 73 -5.17 9.54 -10.11
CA TYR A 73 -4.37 10.18 -11.15
C TYR A 73 -5.25 11.06 -12.04
N PRO A 74 -5.20 12.40 -11.91
CA PRO A 74 -5.91 13.28 -12.82
C PRO A 74 -5.25 13.21 -14.20
N TYR A 75 -6.08 13.16 -15.24
CA TYR A 75 -5.62 13.11 -16.64
C TYR A 75 -6.41 14.09 -17.51
N PRO A 76 -5.95 15.35 -17.64
CA PRO A 76 -6.53 16.30 -18.57
C PRO A 76 -6.33 15.82 -20.01
N CYS A 77 -7.41 15.72 -20.78
CA CYS A 77 -7.39 15.27 -22.16
C CYS A 77 -8.48 15.95 -23.00
N SER A 78 -8.32 15.95 -24.32
CA SER A 78 -9.36 16.40 -25.24
C SER A 78 -10.50 15.38 -25.35
N ARG A 79 -11.66 15.82 -25.82
CA ARG A 79 -12.80 14.94 -26.11
C ARG A 79 -12.43 13.82 -27.08
N ALA A 80 -11.71 14.15 -28.16
CA ALA A 80 -11.29 13.17 -29.16
C ALA A 80 -10.34 12.12 -28.58
N GLU A 81 -9.43 12.54 -27.70
CA GLU A 81 -8.53 11.62 -27.01
C GLU A 81 -9.29 10.70 -26.04
N PHE A 82 -10.18 11.25 -25.24
CA PHE A 82 -11.03 10.48 -24.33
C PHE A 82 -11.84 9.41 -25.08
N GLU A 83 -12.48 9.77 -26.20
CA GLU A 83 -13.24 8.83 -27.04
C GLU A 83 -12.35 7.71 -27.58
N ARG A 84 -11.15 8.02 -28.04
CA ARG A 84 -10.17 7.01 -28.47
C ARG A 84 -9.83 6.07 -27.32
N LEU A 85 -9.54 6.60 -26.14
CA LEU A 85 -9.13 5.82 -24.94
C LEU A 85 -10.25 4.89 -24.45
N CYS A 86 -11.52 5.21 -24.68
CA CYS A 86 -12.64 4.32 -24.34
C CYS A 86 -12.55 2.95 -25.04
N PHE A 87 -11.87 2.87 -26.19
CA PHE A 87 -11.73 1.65 -26.99
C PHE A 87 -10.31 1.09 -27.05
N ASP A 88 -9.32 1.83 -26.53
CA ASP A 88 -7.89 1.45 -26.55
C ASP A 88 -7.38 1.13 -25.15
N LYS A 89 -7.63 -0.10 -24.70
CA LYS A 89 -7.19 -0.58 -23.37
C LYS A 89 -5.67 -0.52 -23.18
N GLU A 90 -4.91 -0.72 -24.25
CA GLU A 90 -3.44 -0.70 -24.18
C GLU A 90 -2.94 0.73 -23.97
N ALA A 91 -3.49 1.72 -24.67
CA ALA A 91 -3.17 3.12 -24.43
C ALA A 91 -3.53 3.56 -23.00
N VAL A 92 -4.69 3.12 -22.48
CA VAL A 92 -5.09 3.38 -21.09
C VAL A 92 -4.07 2.77 -20.11
N ARG A 93 -3.62 1.53 -20.35
CA ARG A 93 -2.60 0.87 -19.52
C ARG A 93 -1.30 1.66 -19.53
N MET A 94 -0.81 2.06 -20.71
CA MET A 94 0.42 2.84 -20.84
C MET A 94 0.35 4.20 -20.13
N ILE A 95 -0.79 4.90 -20.25
CA ILE A 95 -1.02 6.16 -19.54
C ILE A 95 -0.98 5.92 -18.03
N PHE A 96 -1.67 4.90 -17.55
CA PHE A 96 -1.71 4.59 -16.13
C PHE A 96 -0.32 4.26 -15.57
N GLU A 97 0.43 3.40 -16.25
CA GLU A 97 1.81 3.07 -15.86
C GLU A 97 2.73 4.29 -15.85
N LYS A 98 2.58 5.18 -16.85
CA LYS A 98 3.32 6.44 -16.88
C LYS A 98 2.99 7.33 -15.67
N LEU A 99 1.72 7.49 -15.36
CA LEU A 99 1.28 8.32 -14.22
C LEU A 99 1.74 7.74 -12.87
N ILE A 100 1.75 6.42 -12.74
CA ILE A 100 2.33 5.73 -11.58
C ILE A 100 3.82 6.05 -11.48
N ARG A 101 4.57 5.87 -12.56
CA ARG A 101 6.01 6.16 -12.62
C ARG A 101 6.31 7.59 -12.25
N ASP A 102 5.67 8.56 -12.91
CA ASP A 102 5.87 9.99 -12.70
C ASP A 102 5.66 10.37 -11.23
N ARG A 103 4.61 9.84 -10.59
CA ARG A 103 4.33 10.09 -9.16
C ARG A 103 5.38 9.46 -8.24
N MET A 104 5.73 8.22 -8.49
CA MET A 104 6.74 7.51 -7.70
C MET A 104 8.11 8.18 -7.80
N GLU A 105 8.54 8.57 -9.00
CA GLU A 105 9.79 9.30 -9.23
C GLU A 105 9.79 10.64 -8.48
N GLY A 106 8.67 11.38 -8.52
CA GLY A 106 8.52 12.61 -7.74
C GLY A 106 8.61 12.38 -6.22
N TRP A 107 8.10 11.26 -5.72
CA TRP A 107 8.23 10.89 -4.30
C TRP A 107 9.67 10.51 -3.93
N LEU A 108 10.34 9.76 -4.78
CA LEU A 108 11.74 9.36 -4.59
C LEU A 108 12.68 10.57 -4.66
N GLN A 109 12.38 11.55 -5.51
CA GLN A 109 13.08 12.82 -5.53
C GLN A 109 12.95 13.59 -4.20
N GLN A 110 11.76 13.61 -3.59
CA GLN A 110 11.56 14.20 -2.25
C GLN A 110 12.38 13.46 -1.16
N VAL A 111 12.54 12.13 -1.28
CA VAL A 111 13.43 11.37 -0.39
C VAL A 111 14.86 11.83 -0.56
N TYR A 112 15.35 11.93 -1.80
CA TYR A 112 16.69 12.38 -2.08
C TYR A 112 16.96 13.79 -1.52
N GLU A 113 16.04 14.72 -1.76
CA GLU A 113 16.13 16.10 -1.25
C GLU A 113 16.18 16.16 0.28
N LYS A 114 15.39 15.32 0.94
CA LYS A 114 15.31 15.29 2.39
C LYS A 114 16.52 14.62 3.06
N PHE A 115 17.01 13.51 2.52
CA PHE A 115 18.04 12.67 3.15
C PHE A 115 19.43 12.84 2.53
N GLY A 116 19.54 13.54 1.39
CA GLY A 116 20.82 13.77 0.70
C GLY A 116 21.45 12.52 0.08
N GLY A 117 20.64 11.46 -0.13
CA GLY A 117 21.10 10.19 -0.65
C GLY A 117 20.17 9.03 -0.24
N ARG A 118 20.74 7.85 0.01
CA ARG A 118 19.97 6.67 0.41
C ARG A 118 19.40 6.83 1.83
N ALA A 119 18.09 6.80 1.92
CA ALA A 119 17.35 6.91 3.18
C ALA A 119 17.14 5.53 3.84
N PRO A 120 16.96 5.47 5.17
CA PRO A 120 16.56 4.25 5.87
C PRO A 120 15.06 3.96 5.68
N ILE A 121 14.63 4.00 4.43
CA ILE A 121 13.24 3.75 4.00
C ILE A 121 13.20 2.47 3.18
N TYR A 122 12.35 1.54 3.61
CA TYR A 122 12.13 0.26 2.99
C TYR A 122 10.76 0.27 2.32
N LEU A 123 10.75 0.11 1.00
CA LEU A 123 9.52 0.11 0.21
C LEU A 123 9.28 -1.25 -0.42
N SER A 124 8.05 -1.73 -0.32
CA SER A 124 7.56 -2.86 -1.10
C SER A 124 6.22 -2.53 -1.72
N PRO A 125 5.89 -3.07 -2.90
CA PRO A 125 4.52 -3.03 -3.42
C PRO A 125 3.59 -3.86 -2.54
N GLY A 126 2.28 -3.61 -2.66
CA GLY A 126 1.20 -4.48 -2.18
C GLY A 126 0.47 -5.15 -3.33
N ASN A 127 -0.67 -5.77 -3.05
CA ASN A 127 -1.43 -6.50 -4.07
C ASN A 127 -2.01 -5.59 -5.15
N ASP A 128 -2.36 -4.36 -4.83
CA ASP A 128 -2.91 -3.38 -5.78
C ASP A 128 -1.87 -2.76 -6.72
N ASP A 129 -0.59 -2.84 -6.38
CA ASP A 129 0.48 -2.18 -7.12
C ASP A 129 0.84 -2.92 -8.41
N SER A 130 0.90 -2.20 -9.53
CA SER A 130 1.43 -2.68 -10.80
C SER A 130 2.90 -3.08 -10.67
N PHE A 131 3.35 -4.07 -11.47
CA PHE A 131 4.75 -4.53 -11.49
C PHE A 131 5.76 -3.45 -11.88
N ILE A 132 5.33 -2.37 -12.54
CA ILE A 132 6.18 -1.21 -12.83
C ILE A 132 6.77 -0.57 -11.56
N VAL A 133 6.10 -0.71 -10.42
CA VAL A 133 6.51 -0.17 -9.12
C VAL A 133 7.82 -0.79 -8.65
N ASP A 134 8.04 -2.09 -8.90
CA ASP A 134 9.30 -2.76 -8.54
C ASP A 134 10.50 -2.13 -9.24
N ASP A 135 10.36 -1.88 -10.56
CA ASP A 135 11.43 -1.29 -11.35
C ASP A 135 11.74 0.13 -10.89
N VAL A 136 10.72 0.94 -10.60
CA VAL A 136 10.91 2.31 -10.11
C VAL A 136 11.62 2.31 -8.76
N ILE A 137 11.23 1.45 -7.83
CA ILE A 137 11.86 1.38 -6.51
C ILE A 137 13.31 0.88 -6.64
N LYS A 138 13.53 -0.22 -7.36
CA LYS A 138 14.87 -0.84 -7.55
C LYS A 138 15.87 0.11 -8.19
N ASN A 139 15.42 0.87 -9.19
CA ASN A 139 16.29 1.76 -9.96
C ASN A 139 16.51 3.13 -9.27
N SER A 140 15.80 3.44 -8.18
CA SER A 140 15.88 4.75 -7.53
C SER A 140 17.21 5.03 -6.84
N GLY A 141 17.82 4.00 -6.24
CA GLY A 141 19.03 4.11 -5.43
C GLY A 141 18.87 4.86 -4.10
N VAL A 142 17.71 5.50 -3.83
CA VAL A 142 17.50 6.36 -2.65
C VAL A 142 16.72 5.68 -1.52
N VAL A 143 16.09 4.55 -1.80
CA VAL A 143 15.37 3.70 -0.82
C VAL A 143 15.82 2.26 -0.94
N VAL A 144 15.37 1.40 -0.03
CA VAL A 144 15.63 -0.03 -0.08
C VAL A 144 14.43 -0.74 -0.69
N ALA A 145 14.60 -1.35 -1.87
CA ALA A 145 13.63 -2.26 -2.46
C ALA A 145 13.67 -3.58 -1.68
N CYS A 146 12.55 -4.03 -1.13
CA CYS A 146 12.54 -5.21 -0.26
C CYS A 146 11.56 -6.32 -0.67
N GLU A 147 10.79 -6.14 -1.75
CA GLU A 147 9.84 -7.18 -2.23
C GLU A 147 10.56 -8.46 -2.62
N GLY A 148 10.10 -9.60 -2.07
CA GLY A 148 10.65 -10.93 -2.33
C GLY A 148 12.05 -11.16 -1.71
N GLU A 149 12.53 -10.27 -0.87
CA GLU A 149 13.87 -10.29 -0.31
C GLU A 149 13.88 -10.42 1.21
N LEU A 150 14.97 -10.99 1.70
CA LEU A 150 15.38 -10.92 3.11
C LEU A 150 16.46 -9.83 3.22
N VAL A 151 16.07 -8.67 3.73
CA VAL A 151 16.97 -7.50 3.85
C VAL A 151 17.46 -7.32 5.29
N GLU A 152 18.67 -6.79 5.42
CA GLU A 152 19.20 -6.40 6.73
C GLU A 152 18.67 -5.03 7.14
N LEU A 153 18.34 -4.90 8.42
CA LEU A 153 17.96 -3.68 9.11
C LEU A 153 19.07 -3.30 10.11
N PRO A 154 19.11 -2.05 10.57
CA PRO A 154 20.04 -1.64 11.61
C PRO A 154 19.99 -2.55 12.84
N GLN A 155 21.08 -2.60 13.59
CA GLN A 155 21.23 -3.35 14.85
C GLN A 155 21.10 -4.89 14.70
N GLY A 156 21.27 -5.43 13.48
CA GLY A 156 21.28 -6.87 13.23
C GLY A 156 19.91 -7.52 13.12
N TYR A 157 18.85 -6.72 12.96
CA TYR A 157 17.54 -7.25 12.56
C TYR A 157 17.54 -7.60 11.07
N CYS A 158 16.63 -8.47 10.68
CA CYS A 158 16.36 -8.74 9.26
C CYS A 158 14.85 -8.70 8.99
N MET A 159 14.50 -8.38 7.76
CA MET A 159 13.09 -8.28 7.35
C MET A 159 12.86 -9.07 6.07
N ALA A 160 11.94 -10.03 6.16
CA ALA A 160 11.40 -10.77 5.02
C ALA A 160 10.13 -10.07 4.53
N THR A 161 10.07 -9.73 3.24
CA THR A 161 8.98 -8.93 2.70
C THR A 161 8.25 -9.61 1.56
N SER A 162 6.91 -9.60 1.59
CA SER A 162 6.06 -10.04 0.50
C SER A 162 4.82 -9.17 0.37
N GLY A 163 4.62 -8.57 -0.81
CA GLY A 163 3.45 -7.81 -1.19
C GLY A 163 2.28 -8.65 -1.74
N TRP A 164 2.47 -9.96 -1.86
CA TRP A 164 1.45 -10.87 -2.39
C TRP A 164 0.30 -11.08 -1.41
N ALA A 165 -0.92 -11.19 -1.97
CA ALA A 165 -2.13 -11.52 -1.23
C ALA A 165 -2.84 -12.73 -1.85
N THR A 166 -3.80 -13.28 -1.10
CA THR A 166 -4.77 -14.25 -1.62
C THR A 166 -5.79 -13.55 -2.51
N PRO A 167 -6.51 -14.29 -3.39
CA PRO A 167 -7.44 -13.70 -4.34
C PRO A 167 -8.50 -12.82 -3.68
N THR A 168 -8.71 -11.65 -4.25
CA THR A 168 -9.76 -10.72 -3.87
C THR A 168 -10.83 -10.62 -4.96
N PRO A 169 -12.03 -10.07 -4.67
CA PRO A 169 -13.03 -9.83 -5.70
C PRO A 169 -12.57 -8.88 -6.82
N TRP A 170 -11.54 -8.07 -6.57
CA TRP A 170 -11.03 -7.05 -7.51
C TRP A 170 -9.98 -7.56 -8.49
N LYS A 171 -9.44 -8.79 -8.28
CA LYS A 171 -8.42 -9.41 -9.16
C LYS A 171 -7.22 -8.50 -9.38
N THR A 172 -6.57 -8.14 -8.32
CA THR A 172 -5.43 -7.22 -8.31
C THR A 172 -4.15 -7.88 -8.86
N PRO A 173 -3.11 -7.10 -9.23
CA PRO A 173 -1.92 -7.64 -9.91
C PRO A 173 -1.15 -8.72 -9.16
N ARG A 174 -1.05 -8.62 -7.80
CA ARG A 174 -0.23 -9.53 -6.99
C ARG A 174 -1.07 -10.45 -6.12
N GLU A 175 -1.97 -11.18 -6.76
CA GLU A 175 -2.77 -12.22 -6.12
C GLU A 175 -2.30 -13.62 -6.54
N THR A 176 -2.32 -14.55 -5.58
CA THR A 176 -1.97 -15.95 -5.83
C THR A 176 -2.72 -16.88 -4.89
N SER A 177 -2.73 -18.20 -5.19
CA SER A 177 -3.38 -19.17 -4.31
C SER A 177 -2.71 -19.25 -2.93
N GLU A 178 -3.43 -19.75 -1.93
CA GLU A 178 -2.89 -19.97 -0.58
C GLU A 178 -1.65 -20.87 -0.60
N GLU A 179 -1.68 -21.92 -1.43
CA GLU A 179 -0.57 -22.87 -1.56
C GLU A 179 0.67 -22.17 -2.09
N LYS A 180 0.49 -21.40 -3.19
CA LYS A 180 1.60 -20.66 -3.81
C LYS A 180 2.14 -19.55 -2.91
N LEU A 181 1.27 -18.84 -2.22
CA LEU A 181 1.68 -17.86 -1.22
C LEU A 181 2.49 -18.53 -0.10
N GLY A 182 2.04 -19.70 0.38
CA GLY A 182 2.77 -20.50 1.35
C GLY A 182 4.19 -20.86 0.90
N GLU A 183 4.35 -21.31 -0.35
CA GLU A 183 5.67 -21.61 -0.95
C GLU A 183 6.57 -20.36 -1.01
N ILE A 184 6.03 -19.23 -1.46
CA ILE A 184 6.77 -17.95 -1.55
C ILE A 184 7.29 -17.56 -0.15
N LEU A 185 6.41 -17.57 0.85
CA LEU A 185 6.76 -17.17 2.21
C LEU A 185 7.75 -18.14 2.88
N GLU A 186 7.57 -19.46 2.69
CA GLU A 186 8.46 -20.49 3.22
C GLU A 186 9.87 -20.32 2.63
N ASN A 187 9.99 -20.15 1.31
CA ASN A 187 11.26 -19.93 0.63
C ASN A 187 11.94 -18.64 1.10
N LEU A 188 11.17 -17.59 1.36
CA LEU A 188 11.71 -16.33 1.84
C LEU A 188 12.24 -16.42 3.27
N ILE A 189 11.44 -17.01 4.18
CA ILE A 189 11.81 -17.15 5.60
C ILE A 189 12.94 -18.15 5.80
N SER A 190 13.05 -19.20 4.96
CA SER A 190 14.12 -20.20 5.07
C SER A 190 15.53 -19.61 4.96
N LYS A 191 15.66 -18.43 4.39
CA LYS A 191 16.94 -17.68 4.30
C LYS A 191 17.34 -17.04 5.64
N ALA A 192 16.42 -16.91 6.60
CA ALA A 192 16.71 -16.28 7.90
C ALA A 192 17.45 -17.24 8.82
N LYS A 193 18.52 -16.75 9.44
CA LYS A 193 19.35 -17.54 10.40
C LYS A 193 18.78 -17.53 11.81
N ASP A 194 18.06 -16.48 12.20
CA ASP A 194 17.53 -16.29 13.54
C ASP A 194 16.14 -15.62 13.51
N PHE A 195 15.11 -16.38 13.81
CA PHE A 195 13.73 -15.89 13.81
C PHE A 195 13.44 -14.90 14.94
N LYS A 196 14.27 -14.86 16.00
CA LYS A 196 14.12 -13.88 17.09
C LYS A 196 14.51 -12.46 16.69
N ASN A 197 15.22 -12.30 15.57
CA ASN A 197 15.57 -11.01 14.97
C ASN A 197 14.80 -10.75 13.67
N LEU A 198 13.90 -11.67 13.28
CA LEU A 198 13.20 -11.60 12.02
C LEU A 198 11.92 -10.77 12.17
N ILE A 199 11.74 -9.85 11.23
CA ILE A 199 10.50 -9.11 10.98
C ILE A 199 9.87 -9.66 9.71
N CYS A 200 8.61 -10.05 9.77
CA CYS A 200 7.83 -10.46 8.60
C CYS A 200 6.96 -9.29 8.14
N ASN A 201 7.36 -8.61 7.07
CA ASN A 201 6.58 -7.57 6.42
C ASN A 201 5.74 -8.22 5.30
N PHE A 202 4.63 -8.84 5.68
CA PHE A 202 3.73 -9.53 4.77
C PHE A 202 2.46 -8.70 4.60
N HIS A 203 2.26 -8.17 3.40
CA HIS A 203 1.15 -7.27 3.11
C HIS A 203 -0.19 -7.86 3.53
N CYS A 204 -0.48 -9.10 3.13
CA CYS A 204 -1.68 -9.82 3.55
C CYS A 204 -1.61 -10.19 5.05
N PRO A 205 -2.64 -9.87 5.86
CA PRO A 205 -2.67 -10.22 7.28
C PRO A 205 -2.97 -11.71 7.49
N PRO A 206 -2.61 -12.26 8.68
CA PRO A 206 -2.90 -13.65 9.02
C PRO A 206 -4.40 -13.89 9.24
N TYR A 207 -4.91 -15.00 8.67
CA TYR A 207 -6.33 -15.39 8.74
C TYR A 207 -6.84 -15.49 10.17
N ASN A 208 -8.05 -15.01 10.40
CA ASN A 208 -8.77 -15.06 11.69
C ASN A 208 -7.94 -14.53 12.87
N SER A 209 -7.18 -13.48 12.62
CA SER A 209 -6.36 -12.81 13.64
C SER A 209 -7.06 -11.60 14.26
N GLY A 210 -8.15 -11.13 13.65
CA GLY A 210 -8.79 -9.87 13.95
C GLY A 210 -8.05 -8.65 13.34
N LEU A 211 -6.97 -8.89 12.58
CA LEU A 211 -6.31 -7.89 11.73
C LEU A 211 -6.75 -8.01 10.27
N ASP A 212 -7.73 -8.86 10.01
CA ASP A 212 -8.17 -9.30 8.70
C ASP A 212 -9.69 -9.29 8.52
N MET A 213 -10.41 -8.56 9.36
CA MET A 213 -11.86 -8.46 9.28
C MET A 213 -12.26 -7.43 8.22
N ALA A 214 -12.91 -7.87 7.15
CA ALA A 214 -13.43 -7.00 6.10
C ALA A 214 -14.93 -7.16 5.91
N PRO A 215 -15.63 -6.15 5.36
CA PRO A 215 -17.02 -6.28 4.94
C PRO A 215 -17.17 -7.42 3.94
N GLN A 216 -18.16 -8.28 4.14
CA GLN A 216 -18.48 -9.30 3.15
C GLN A 216 -19.07 -8.63 1.90
N ILE A 217 -18.57 -9.07 0.74
CA ILE A 217 -18.94 -8.53 -0.57
C ILE A 217 -19.72 -9.61 -1.33
N ARG A 218 -20.78 -9.21 -2.04
CA ARG A 218 -21.52 -10.06 -2.98
C ARG A 218 -20.81 -10.13 -4.33
N GLU A 219 -21.28 -10.99 -5.22
CA GLU A 219 -20.76 -11.13 -6.59
C GLU A 219 -20.85 -9.82 -7.41
N ASP A 220 -21.84 -8.99 -7.12
CA ASP A 220 -22.04 -7.67 -7.73
C ASP A 220 -21.16 -6.56 -7.08
N LEU A 221 -20.22 -6.93 -6.23
CA LEU A 221 -19.34 -6.06 -5.44
C LEU A 221 -20.07 -5.18 -4.41
N SER A 222 -21.36 -5.39 -4.16
CA SER A 222 -22.09 -4.68 -3.11
C SER A 222 -21.76 -5.26 -1.74
N ILE A 223 -21.80 -4.43 -0.69
CA ILE A 223 -21.59 -4.85 0.69
C ILE A 223 -22.79 -5.69 1.17
N LYS A 224 -22.52 -6.82 1.80
CA LYS A 224 -23.54 -7.70 2.37
C LYS A 224 -24.07 -7.13 3.69
N MET A 225 -25.36 -6.81 3.71
CA MET A 225 -26.07 -6.34 4.89
C MET A 225 -26.82 -7.48 5.58
N GLY A 226 -26.78 -7.51 6.90
CA GLY A 226 -27.60 -8.37 7.74
C GLY A 226 -28.54 -7.59 8.64
N ILE A 227 -29.29 -8.26 9.52
CA ILE A 227 -30.24 -7.64 10.46
C ILE A 227 -29.55 -6.64 11.41
N GLY A 228 -28.24 -6.85 11.72
CA GLY A 228 -27.44 -5.97 12.58
C GLY A 228 -26.54 -4.99 11.85
N GLY A 229 -26.67 -4.80 10.52
CA GLY A 229 -25.82 -3.92 9.73
C GLY A 229 -24.85 -4.65 8.80
N ILE A 230 -23.66 -4.09 8.55
CA ILE A 230 -22.65 -4.68 7.69
C ILE A 230 -22.12 -5.98 8.28
N GLN A 231 -22.09 -7.04 7.47
CA GLN A 231 -21.49 -8.31 7.86
C GLN A 231 -19.98 -8.30 7.59
N PHE A 232 -19.19 -8.64 8.61
CA PHE A 232 -17.74 -8.78 8.49
C PHE A 232 -17.33 -10.25 8.53
N ALA A 233 -16.23 -10.57 7.84
CA ALA A 233 -15.61 -11.89 7.89
C ALA A 233 -14.08 -11.77 7.84
N PRO A 234 -13.35 -12.78 8.38
CA PRO A 234 -11.91 -12.87 8.23
C PRO A 234 -11.55 -13.20 6.77
N VAL A 235 -10.70 -12.40 6.17
CA VAL A 235 -10.28 -12.52 4.75
C VAL A 235 -8.74 -12.61 4.59
N GLY A 236 -8.02 -12.73 5.68
CA GLY A 236 -6.56 -12.89 5.67
C GLY A 236 -6.10 -14.25 5.16
N SER A 237 -4.78 -14.43 5.05
CA SER A 237 -4.17 -15.66 4.53
C SER A 237 -3.94 -16.70 5.63
N LYS A 238 -4.36 -17.94 5.36
CA LYS A 238 -4.06 -19.11 6.19
C LYS A 238 -2.56 -19.46 6.13
N SER A 239 -1.92 -19.25 5.01
CA SER A 239 -0.49 -19.49 4.82
C SER A 239 0.34 -18.50 5.63
N VAL A 240 -0.01 -17.20 5.62
CA VAL A 240 0.62 -16.22 6.51
C VAL A 240 0.48 -16.64 7.97
N ARG A 241 -0.72 -17.04 8.40
CA ARG A 241 -0.95 -17.50 9.77
C ARG A 241 -0.08 -18.70 10.14
N LYS A 242 -0.05 -19.74 9.30
CA LYS A 242 0.77 -20.94 9.51
C LYS A 242 2.26 -20.62 9.66
N ILE A 243 2.77 -19.72 8.81
CA ILE A 243 4.16 -19.27 8.85
C ILE A 243 4.48 -18.59 10.19
N LEU A 244 3.64 -17.67 10.62
CA LEU A 244 3.83 -16.96 11.90
C LEU A 244 3.73 -17.92 13.10
N GLU A 245 2.81 -18.89 13.08
CA GLU A 245 2.70 -19.90 14.12
C GLU A 245 3.89 -20.84 14.15
N LYS A 246 4.43 -21.24 12.99
CA LYS A 246 5.55 -22.18 12.86
C LYS A 246 6.88 -21.56 13.31
N TYR A 247 7.18 -20.36 12.80
CA TYR A 247 8.51 -19.75 12.93
C TYR A 247 8.61 -18.76 14.09
N GLN A 248 7.49 -18.23 14.58
CA GLN A 248 7.45 -17.29 15.70
C GLN A 248 8.44 -16.13 15.57
N PRO A 249 8.43 -15.36 14.42
CA PRO A 249 9.30 -14.22 14.24
C PRO A 249 9.05 -13.16 15.33
N LEU A 250 9.97 -12.20 15.44
CA LEU A 250 9.88 -11.11 16.41
C LEU A 250 8.63 -10.25 16.19
N LEU A 251 8.35 -9.91 14.93
CA LEU A 251 7.32 -8.95 14.55
C LEU A 251 6.68 -9.33 13.21
N GLY A 252 5.36 -9.18 13.10
CA GLY A 252 4.60 -9.22 11.87
C GLY A 252 4.06 -7.82 11.53
N LEU A 253 4.38 -7.31 10.35
CA LEU A 253 3.85 -6.07 9.80
C LEU A 253 2.89 -6.41 8.68
N HIS A 254 1.66 -5.90 8.75
CA HIS A 254 0.60 -6.20 7.79
C HIS A 254 -0.14 -4.92 7.38
N GLY A 255 -0.83 -4.99 6.24
CA GLY A 255 -1.71 -3.95 5.70
C GLY A 255 -2.94 -4.58 5.06
N HIS A 256 -3.21 -4.28 3.80
CA HIS A 256 -4.23 -4.86 2.92
C HIS A 256 -5.68 -4.63 3.38
N ILE A 257 -6.01 -4.92 4.64
CA ILE A 257 -7.36 -4.76 5.18
C ILE A 257 -7.43 -3.45 5.97
N HIS A 258 -7.96 -2.42 5.33
CA HIS A 258 -7.98 -1.05 5.82
C HIS A 258 -8.80 -0.87 7.09
N GLU A 259 -9.89 -1.62 7.20
CA GLU A 259 -10.84 -1.54 8.31
C GLU A 259 -10.33 -2.25 9.59
N SER A 260 -9.37 -3.16 9.45
CA SER A 260 -8.91 -4.02 10.55
C SER A 260 -7.65 -3.50 11.23
N ALA A 261 -7.67 -2.23 11.59
CA ALA A 261 -6.57 -1.63 12.32
C ALA A 261 -6.43 -2.19 13.74
N GLY A 262 -5.20 -2.52 14.14
CA GLY A 262 -4.94 -3.01 15.48
C GLY A 262 -3.63 -3.77 15.62
N PHE A 263 -3.51 -4.47 16.74
CA PHE A 263 -2.42 -5.42 16.98
C PHE A 263 -2.96 -6.71 17.58
N ARG A 264 -2.25 -7.82 17.36
CA ARG A 264 -2.54 -9.14 17.95
C ARG A 264 -1.25 -9.90 18.18
N ARG A 265 -1.29 -10.84 19.11
CA ARG A 265 -0.20 -11.81 19.26
C ARG A 265 -0.59 -13.15 18.67
N ILE A 266 0.30 -13.70 17.85
CA ILE A 266 0.23 -15.07 17.35
C ILE A 266 1.41 -15.82 18.00
N GLY A 267 1.11 -16.55 19.05
CA GLY A 267 2.16 -17.08 19.92
C GLY A 267 3.03 -15.96 20.50
N LYS A 268 4.32 -15.95 20.19
CA LYS A 268 5.29 -14.92 20.64
C LYS A 268 5.34 -13.71 19.71
N THR A 269 4.90 -13.84 18.47
CA THR A 269 4.96 -12.79 17.46
C THR A 269 3.92 -11.70 17.72
N LEU A 270 4.36 -10.47 17.83
CA LEU A 270 3.48 -9.31 17.75
C LEU A 270 3.15 -9.03 16.28
N CYS A 271 1.87 -9.01 15.92
CA CYS A 271 1.40 -8.63 14.59
C CYS A 271 0.66 -7.30 14.67
N VAL A 272 0.91 -6.40 13.72
CA VAL A 272 0.25 -5.09 13.63
C VAL A 272 -0.32 -4.84 12.23
N ASN A 273 -1.47 -4.18 12.16
CA ASN A 273 -2.04 -3.59 10.96
C ASN A 273 -2.47 -2.16 11.29
N PRO A 274 -1.90 -1.11 10.68
CA PRO A 274 -2.28 0.27 10.98
C PRO A 274 -3.67 0.63 10.48
N GLY A 275 -4.22 -0.13 9.52
CA GLY A 275 -5.35 0.28 8.71
C GLY A 275 -4.99 1.39 7.74
N SER A 276 -5.97 1.93 7.02
CA SER A 276 -5.73 3.00 6.05
C SER A 276 -6.92 3.94 5.93
N GLU A 277 -6.65 5.25 5.86
CA GLU A 277 -7.59 6.34 5.60
C GLU A 277 -6.95 7.35 4.64
N TYR A 278 -6.30 6.81 3.62
CA TYR A 278 -5.52 7.61 2.65
C TYR A 278 -6.37 8.58 1.82
N ALA A 279 -7.62 8.23 1.55
CA ALA A 279 -8.53 9.06 0.76
C ALA A 279 -8.88 10.38 1.48
N GLU A 280 -8.86 10.36 2.80
CA GLU A 280 -9.04 11.53 3.68
C GLU A 280 -7.71 12.27 3.92
N GLY A 281 -6.61 11.75 3.35
CA GLY A 281 -5.27 12.28 3.58
C GLY A 281 -4.73 12.02 4.99
N ILE A 282 -5.29 11.05 5.72
CA ILE A 282 -4.85 10.68 7.06
C ILE A 282 -3.83 9.55 6.95
N LEU A 283 -2.61 9.81 7.41
CA LEU A 283 -1.59 8.78 7.54
C LEU A 283 -1.88 7.93 8.78
N ARG A 284 -2.00 6.62 8.60
CA ARG A 284 -2.03 5.63 9.67
C ARG A 284 -0.73 4.84 9.70
N GLY A 285 -0.19 4.62 10.89
CA GLY A 285 1.05 3.90 11.07
C GLY A 285 1.17 3.25 12.45
N TYR A 286 2.22 2.47 12.62
CA TYR A 286 2.68 1.98 13.92
C TYR A 286 4.12 2.43 14.17
N ILE A 287 4.37 2.94 15.37
CA ILE A 287 5.74 3.07 15.90
C ILE A 287 6.00 1.82 16.73
N VAL A 288 7.09 1.14 16.45
CA VAL A 288 7.49 -0.08 17.17
C VAL A 288 8.91 0.10 17.69
N TYR A 289 9.11 -0.12 18.97
CA TYR A 289 10.43 -0.10 19.61
C TYR A 289 10.96 -1.51 19.75
N LEU A 290 12.16 -1.70 19.22
CA LEU A 290 12.89 -2.97 19.29
C LEU A 290 14.14 -2.77 20.14
N GLU A 291 14.36 -3.68 21.10
CA GLU A 291 15.57 -3.70 21.92
C GLU A 291 16.04 -5.15 22.08
N GLY A 292 17.24 -5.42 21.58
CA GLY A 292 17.72 -6.79 21.49
C GLY A 292 16.75 -7.65 20.68
N LYS A 293 16.27 -8.77 21.25
CA LYS A 293 15.34 -9.70 20.59
C LYS A 293 13.89 -9.56 21.10
N LYS A 294 13.48 -8.33 21.43
CA LYS A 294 12.17 -8.05 22.02
C LYS A 294 11.53 -6.80 21.41
N VAL A 295 10.21 -6.81 21.31
CA VAL A 295 9.42 -5.60 21.13
C VAL A 295 9.16 -5.02 22.52
N THR A 296 9.72 -3.84 22.81
CA THR A 296 9.62 -3.17 24.11
C THR A 296 8.49 -2.15 24.16
N GLY A 297 8.00 -1.69 23.02
CA GLY A 297 6.86 -0.79 22.94
C GLY A 297 6.28 -0.72 21.54
N HIS A 298 5.01 -0.45 21.44
CA HIS A 298 4.35 -0.17 20.18
C HIS A 298 3.11 0.69 20.39
N TRP A 299 2.80 1.57 19.44
CA TRP A 299 1.54 2.30 19.43
C TRP A 299 1.15 2.71 18.01
N ARG A 300 -0.14 2.81 17.79
CA ARG A 300 -0.70 3.31 16.54
C ARG A 300 -0.63 4.83 16.50
N VAL A 301 -0.21 5.37 15.36
CA VAL A 301 -0.16 6.81 15.10
C VAL A 301 -1.13 7.20 13.99
N SER A 302 -1.59 8.44 14.08
CA SER A 302 -2.50 9.06 13.12
C SER A 302 -2.10 10.51 12.93
N ASN A 303 -2.00 10.96 11.70
CA ASN A 303 -1.67 12.36 11.38
C ASN A 303 -2.41 12.84 10.12
#